data_778e847d1b714724be5958243a7bf5c9
#
_entry.id   778e847d1b714724be5958243a7bf5c9
#
_cell.length_a   1.000
_cell.length_b   1.000
_cell.length_c   1.000
_cell.angle_alpha   90.00
_cell.angle_beta   90.00
_cell.angle_gamma   90.00
#
_symmetry.space_group_name_H-M   'P 1'
#
loop_
_entity.id
_entity.type
_entity.pdbx_description
1 polymer ?
#
loop_
_entity_poly.entity_id
_entity_poly.type
_entity_poly.pdbx_seq_one_letter_code
_entity_poly.pdbx_strand_id
1 'polypeptide(L)'
;ELKNERPTDPVVFLKPDTAVLKDNAPFYHPDFSDDVHHEVEILLRINKEGKYIAEKFAHKYYEEIGLGVDFTARDLQQKCKEKA
;
A
#
# COMPACT_ATOMS: atom_id res chain seq x y z
N GLU A 1 8.32 15.67 -2.55
CA GLU A 1 7.01 16.15 -2.12
C GLU A 1 5.96 15.91 -3.21
N LEU A 2 4.82 15.36 -2.82
CA LEU A 2 3.73 15.08 -3.74
C LEU A 2 2.80 16.29 -3.80
N LYS A 3 2.60 16.81 -5.00
CA LYS A 3 1.73 17.97 -5.22
C LYS A 3 0.26 17.60 -5.35
N ASN A 4 -0.09 16.35 -5.08
CA ASN A 4 -1.45 15.87 -5.17
C ASN A 4 -2.28 16.35 -3.98
N GLU A 5 -3.52 16.72 -4.24
CA GLU A 5 -4.44 17.05 -3.17
C GLU A 5 -4.74 15.81 -2.33
N ARG A 6 -4.95 16.04 -1.04
CA ARG A 6 -5.34 14.97 -0.13
C ARG A 6 -6.78 14.55 -0.48
N PRO A 7 -7.02 13.27 -0.78
CA PRO A 7 -8.39 12.83 -1.10
C PRO A 7 -9.29 12.95 0.13
N THR A 8 -10.57 13.19 -0.11
CA THR A 8 -11.57 13.26 0.95
C THR A 8 -11.88 11.89 1.53
N ASP A 9 -11.82 10.85 0.69
CA ASP A 9 -12.03 9.47 1.09
C ASP A 9 -10.75 8.66 0.87
N PRO A 10 -10.50 7.63 1.72
CA PRO A 10 -9.36 6.75 1.50
C PRO A 10 -9.45 6.04 0.15
N VAL A 11 -8.34 5.94 -0.53
CA VAL A 11 -8.23 5.14 -1.76
C VAL A 11 -7.75 3.75 -1.36
N VAL A 12 -8.56 2.74 -1.64
CA VAL A 12 -8.27 1.36 -1.25
C VAL A 12 -8.05 0.51 -2.50
N PHE A 13 -6.98 -0.26 -2.48
CA PHE A 13 -6.69 -1.22 -3.54
C PHE A 13 -6.08 -2.49 -2.94
N LEU A 14 -6.07 -3.56 -3.73
CA LEU A 14 -5.59 -4.86 -3.28
C LEU A 14 -4.25 -5.19 -3.93
N LYS A 15 -3.44 -5.94 -3.19
CA LYS A 15 -2.22 -6.55 -3.72
C LYS A 15 -2.28 -8.05 -3.47
N PRO A 16 -1.85 -8.89 -4.42
CA PRO A 16 -1.79 -10.32 -4.19
C PRO A 16 -0.67 -10.67 -3.20
N ASP A 17 -0.79 -11.82 -2.56
CA ASP A 17 0.24 -12.29 -1.64
C ASP A 17 1.59 -12.51 -2.34
N THR A 18 1.57 -12.79 -3.64
CA THR A 18 2.78 -12.93 -4.44
C THR A 18 3.57 -11.64 -4.59
N ALA A 19 2.96 -10.48 -4.29
CA ALA A 19 3.64 -9.18 -4.34
C ALA A 19 4.43 -8.89 -3.05
N VAL A 20 4.37 -9.75 -2.06
CA VAL A 20 5.05 -9.53 -0.78
C VAL A 20 6.47 -10.08 -0.83
N LEU A 21 7.44 -9.21 -0.61
CA LEU A 21 8.84 -9.58 -0.50
C LEU A 21 9.18 -9.72 0.98
N LYS A 22 9.57 -10.93 1.40
CA LYS A 22 9.76 -11.29 2.81
C LYS A 22 11.24 -11.45 3.17
N ASP A 23 11.50 -11.47 4.48
CA ASP A 23 12.80 -11.87 5.06
C ASP A 23 13.95 -10.99 4.59
N ASN A 24 13.66 -9.70 4.36
CA ASN A 24 14.66 -8.75 3.88
C ASN A 24 15.35 -9.19 2.58
N ALA A 25 14.67 -9.99 1.77
CA ALA A 25 15.18 -10.35 0.46
C ALA A 25 15.38 -9.08 -0.39
N PRO A 26 16.39 -9.05 -1.27
CA PRO A 26 16.66 -7.86 -2.05
C PRO A 26 15.54 -7.59 -3.05
N PHE A 27 15.21 -6.30 -3.20
CA PHE A 27 14.31 -5.84 -4.25
C PHE A 27 15.14 -5.48 -5.47
N TYR A 28 14.79 -6.05 -6.61
CA TYR A 28 15.48 -5.77 -7.87
C TYR A 28 14.68 -4.75 -8.66
N HIS A 29 15.34 -3.67 -9.07
CA HIS A 29 14.71 -2.63 -9.88
C HIS A 29 14.22 -3.21 -11.20
N PRO A 30 12.92 -3.09 -11.53
CA PRO A 30 12.40 -3.64 -12.79
C PRO A 30 12.87 -2.83 -14.00
N ASP A 31 13.05 -3.51 -15.12
CA ASP A 31 13.48 -2.86 -16.36
C ASP A 31 12.39 -2.01 -17.01
N PHE A 32 11.14 -2.26 -16.64
CA PHE A 32 9.99 -1.58 -17.26
C PHE A 32 9.70 -0.19 -16.69
N SER A 33 10.43 0.25 -15.69
CA SER A 33 10.20 1.56 -15.06
C SER A 33 11.52 2.29 -14.83
N ASP A 34 11.51 3.59 -15.11
CA ASP A 34 12.65 4.48 -14.87
C ASP A 34 12.46 5.31 -13.59
N ASP A 35 11.34 5.14 -12.89
CA ASP A 35 10.99 5.98 -11.76
C ASP A 35 10.31 5.17 -10.65
N VAL A 36 11.11 4.37 -9.95
CA VAL A 36 10.62 3.58 -8.82
C VAL A 36 10.88 4.31 -7.53
N HIS A 37 9.81 4.58 -6.78
CA HIS A 37 9.87 5.21 -5.46
C HIS A 37 9.63 4.19 -4.35
N HIS A 38 10.25 4.40 -3.21
CA HIS A 38 9.95 3.67 -1.99
C HIS A 38 8.94 4.47 -1.17
N GLU A 39 7.86 3.82 -0.76
CA GLU A 39 6.86 4.42 0.11
C GLU A 39 6.87 3.68 1.44
N VAL A 40 7.30 4.36 2.50
CA VAL A 40 7.25 3.77 3.83
C VAL A 40 5.83 3.89 4.36
N GLU A 41 5.28 2.76 4.78
CA GLU A 41 3.88 2.68 5.16
C GLU A 41 3.70 2.01 6.52
N ILE A 42 2.65 2.42 7.23
CA ILE A 42 2.23 1.76 8.45
C ILE A 42 1.39 0.55 8.07
N LEU A 43 1.75 -0.60 8.64
CA LEU A 43 1.05 -1.85 8.39
C LEU A 43 0.22 -2.23 9.62
N LEU A 44 -1.00 -2.66 9.36
CA LEU A 44 -1.86 -3.24 10.39
C LEU A 44 -2.12 -4.70 10.01
N ARG A 45 -1.85 -5.60 10.94
CA ARG A 45 -2.16 -7.00 10.72
C ARG A 45 -3.56 -7.30 11.24
N ILE A 46 -4.48 -7.54 10.32
CA ILE A 46 -5.86 -7.90 10.67
C ILE A 46 -5.87 -9.35 11.13
N ASN A 47 -6.41 -9.58 12.33
CA ASN A 47 -6.42 -10.90 12.97
C ASN A 47 -7.82 -11.45 13.22
N LYS A 48 -8.85 -10.79 12.71
CA LYS A 48 -10.24 -11.17 12.95
C LYS A 48 -11.08 -10.85 11.74
N GLU A 49 -11.93 -11.78 11.34
CA GLU A 49 -12.89 -11.51 10.28
C GLU A 49 -13.96 -10.55 10.74
N GLY A 50 -14.44 -9.71 9.81
CA GLY A 50 -15.55 -8.81 10.12
C GLY A 50 -16.07 -8.13 8.87
N LYS A 51 -17.28 -7.60 8.98
CA LYS A 51 -17.95 -6.89 7.91
C LYS A 51 -18.91 -5.88 8.54
N TYR A 52 -19.02 -4.70 7.93
CA TYR A 52 -19.89 -3.63 8.43
C TYR A 52 -19.57 -3.25 9.87
N ILE A 53 -18.28 -3.17 10.18
CA ILE A 53 -17.79 -2.89 11.52
C ILE A 53 -17.90 -1.39 11.79
N ALA A 54 -18.53 -1.03 12.94
CA ALA A 54 -18.56 0.36 13.36
C ALA A 54 -17.16 0.83 13.73
N GLU A 55 -16.85 2.08 13.42
CA GLU A 55 -15.53 2.68 13.65
C GLU A 55 -15.02 2.47 15.07
N LYS A 56 -15.90 2.61 16.06
CA LYS A 56 -15.53 2.44 17.48
C LYS A 56 -15.05 1.03 17.82
N PHE A 57 -15.32 0.03 16.98
CA PHE A 57 -14.90 -1.35 17.19
C PHE A 57 -13.73 -1.77 16.29
N ALA A 58 -13.26 -0.89 15.42
CA ALA A 58 -12.21 -1.21 14.46
C ALA A 58 -10.92 -1.71 15.14
N HIS A 59 -10.58 -1.13 16.30
CA HIS A 59 -9.37 -1.50 17.04
C HIS A 59 -9.36 -2.96 17.53
N LYS A 60 -10.50 -3.63 17.53
CA LYS A 60 -10.61 -5.03 17.95
C LYS A 60 -10.19 -6.02 16.86
N TYR A 61 -9.93 -5.53 15.66
CA TYR A 61 -9.69 -6.36 14.48
C TYR A 61 -8.23 -6.43 14.08
N TYR A 62 -7.33 -5.78 14.82
CA TYR A 62 -5.89 -5.88 14.63
C TYR A 62 -5.18 -5.83 15.98
N GLU A 63 -4.01 -6.46 16.05
CA GLU A 63 -3.19 -6.49 17.28
C GLU A 63 -1.77 -6.02 17.03
N GLU A 64 -1.31 -6.09 15.78
CA GLU A 64 0.05 -5.79 15.44
C GLU A 64 0.13 -4.61 14.50
N ILE A 65 1.09 -3.73 14.76
CA ILE A 65 1.41 -2.59 13.92
C ILE A 65 2.88 -2.71 13.52
N GLY A 66 3.17 -2.53 12.25
CA GLY A 66 4.53 -2.59 11.76
C GLY A 66 4.79 -1.54 10.70
N LEU A 67 5.96 -1.63 10.09
CA LEU A 67 6.35 -0.77 8.97
C LEU A 67 6.67 -1.64 7.77
N GLY A 68 6.33 -1.14 6.60
CA GLY A 68 6.67 -1.78 5.35
C GLY A 68 7.06 -0.76 4.32
N VAL A 69 7.51 -1.23 3.17
CA VAL A 69 7.86 -0.38 2.04
C VAL A 69 7.08 -0.86 0.82
N ASP A 70 6.36 0.06 0.20
CA ASP A 70 5.69 -0.18 -1.07
C ASP A 70 6.53 0.43 -2.18
N PHE A 71 7.15 -0.42 -3.00
CA PHE A 71 7.89 0.05 -4.16
C PHE A 71 6.91 0.34 -5.30
N THR A 72 6.92 1.57 -5.76
CA THR A 72 5.92 2.07 -6.71
C THR A 72 6.58 2.61 -7.97
N ALA A 73 6.18 2.09 -9.11
CA ALA A 73 6.60 2.62 -10.41
C ALA A 73 5.78 3.88 -10.71
N ARG A 74 6.30 5.03 -10.34
CA ARG A 74 5.58 6.32 -10.43
C ARG A 74 5.21 6.69 -11.86
N ASP A 75 6.09 6.41 -12.81
CA ASP A 75 5.83 6.68 -14.23
C ASP A 75 4.61 5.89 -14.74
N LEU A 76 4.51 4.62 -14.38
CA LEU A 76 3.37 3.78 -14.76
C LEU A 76 2.11 4.19 -13.99
N GLN A 77 2.24 4.52 -12.72
CA GLN A 77 1.12 5.00 -11.91
C GLN A 77 0.52 6.25 -12.52
N GLN A 78 1.35 7.20 -12.96
CA GLN A 78 0.89 8.44 -13.58
C GLN A 78 0.15 8.16 -14.88
N LYS A 79 0.65 7.24 -15.71
CA LYS A 79 -0.05 6.83 -16.92
C LYS A 79 -1.42 6.23 -16.64
N CYS A 80 -1.52 5.43 -15.60
CA CYS A 80 -2.80 4.86 -15.19
C CYS A 80 -3.80 5.93 -14.76
N LYS A 81 -3.34 6.94 -14.04
CA LYS A 81 -4.18 8.07 -13.60
C LYS A 81 -4.68 8.88 -14.81
N GLU A 82 -3.85 9.07 -15.80
CA GLU A 82 -4.22 9.82 -17.01
C GLU A 82 -5.29 9.13 -17.85
N LYS A 83 -5.35 7.80 -17.77
CA LYS A 83 -6.30 6.98 -18.53
C LYS A 83 -7.57 6.65 -17.76
N ALA A 84 -7.60 6.93 -16.48
CA ALA A 84 -8.74 6.60 -15.63
C ALA A 84 -9.91 7.58 -15.80
#